data_cf6778faf1ac7128070c93d5f78760bf
#
_entry.id   cf6778faf1ac7128070c93d5f78760bf
#
_cell.length_a   1.000
_cell.length_b   1.000
_cell.length_c   1.000
_cell.angle_alpha   90.00
_cell.angle_beta   90.00
_cell.angle_gamma   90.00
#
_symmetry.space_group_name_H-M   'P 1'
#
loop_
_entity.id
_entity.type
_entity.pdbx_description
1 polymer ?
#
loop_
_entity_poly.entity_id
_entity_poly.type
_entity_poly.pdbx_seq_one_letter_code
_entity_poly.pdbx_strand_id
1 'polypeptide(L)'
;VYLATKVGIIKNFIGPDCRDNGFKNIMREIASSLFNLKTDHIDFYFIHWPDKKTPIAETMSALMLLKRLGMIKNIGVSNFSIEQIEEALKYGDVDVNQCPYSMVDQSAKELMEWCEARGIDNFTYGSLGSGILTGAIREKPNFDKDDYRLTFYDVYKEPKFSNIQKLLKVMDGIAEKHNVPVAQVAINWSLSQSIVGTALVGVRNVEQAVENCNAFNWELSKEEIDILNNEMKKLGLSK
;
A
#
# COMPACT_ATOMS: atom_id res chain seq x y z
N VAL A 1 -2.72 17.01 9.33
CA VAL A 1 -2.25 16.10 8.27
C VAL A 1 -1.07 15.32 8.82
N TYR A 2 -1.05 14.00 8.65
CA TYR A 2 0.10 13.16 8.96
C TYR A 2 1.00 13.02 7.73
N LEU A 3 2.31 13.09 7.94
CA LEU A 3 3.31 12.96 6.90
C LEU A 3 3.97 11.58 6.94
N ALA A 4 3.96 10.90 5.80
CA ALA A 4 4.62 9.61 5.64
C ALA A 4 5.61 9.65 4.48
N THR A 5 6.81 9.11 4.67
CA THR A 5 7.79 8.94 3.61
C THR A 5 8.64 7.69 3.83
N LYS A 6 9.48 7.37 2.86
CA LYS A 6 10.25 6.12 2.85
C LYS A 6 11.74 6.38 2.64
N VAL A 7 12.56 5.42 3.08
CA VAL A 7 14.02 5.42 2.95
C VAL A 7 14.52 4.09 2.38
N GLY A 8 15.73 4.08 1.88
CA GLY A 8 16.45 2.86 1.53
C GLY A 8 16.41 2.47 0.06
N ILE A 9 15.82 3.29 -0.83
CA ILE A 9 15.96 3.13 -2.28
C ILE A 9 16.81 4.25 -2.84
N ILE A 10 17.98 3.89 -3.35
CA ILE A 10 18.88 4.81 -4.05
C ILE A 10 18.67 4.65 -5.54
N LYS A 11 18.15 5.70 -6.19
CA LYS A 11 18.02 5.72 -7.65
C LYS A 11 19.37 5.72 -8.33
N ASN A 12 19.54 4.79 -9.25
CA ASN A 12 20.74 4.72 -10.08
C ASN A 12 20.37 5.15 -11.51
N PHE A 13 20.99 6.25 -11.98
CA PHE A 13 20.73 6.79 -13.32
C PHE A 13 21.26 5.94 -14.47
N ILE A 14 22.13 4.94 -14.20
CA ILE A 14 22.83 4.13 -15.21
C ILE A 14 22.51 2.64 -15.07
N GLY A 15 21.78 2.23 -14.01
CA GLY A 15 21.49 0.82 -13.72
C GLY A 15 20.27 0.65 -12.81
N PRO A 16 20.00 -0.56 -12.35
CA PRO A 16 18.88 -0.80 -11.44
C PRO A 16 19.07 -0.05 -10.12
N ASP A 17 17.96 0.38 -9.55
CA ASP A 17 17.94 1.01 -8.23
C ASP A 17 18.59 0.09 -7.18
N CYS A 18 19.38 0.69 -6.30
CA CYS A 18 20.03 0.00 -5.19
C CYS A 18 19.21 0.12 -3.91
N ARG A 19 19.36 -0.85 -3.01
CA ARG A 19 18.83 -0.79 -1.65
C ARG A 19 19.97 -0.58 -0.67
N ASP A 20 19.78 0.37 0.24
CA ASP A 20 20.75 0.68 1.30
C ASP A 20 19.99 1.15 2.55
N ASN A 21 19.84 0.25 3.51
CA ASN A 21 19.23 0.50 4.80
C ASN A 21 20.28 0.74 5.90
N GLY A 22 21.54 1.00 5.51
CA GLY A 22 22.63 1.28 6.45
C GLY A 22 22.43 2.57 7.23
N PHE A 23 22.98 2.61 8.43
CA PHE A 23 22.85 3.73 9.37
C PHE A 23 23.17 5.09 8.72
N LYS A 24 24.30 5.17 7.99
CA LYS A 24 24.72 6.42 7.35
C LYS A 24 23.74 6.90 6.29
N ASN A 25 23.17 5.96 5.51
CA ASN A 25 22.22 6.32 4.48
C ASN A 25 20.90 6.82 5.10
N ILE A 26 20.37 6.13 6.10
CA ILE A 26 19.15 6.54 6.81
C ILE A 26 19.31 7.95 7.39
N MET A 27 20.44 8.25 8.04
CA MET A 27 20.73 9.59 8.60
C MET A 27 20.83 10.68 7.53
N ARG A 28 21.30 10.34 6.33
CA ARG A 28 21.36 11.28 5.20
C ARG A 28 19.98 11.51 4.59
N GLU A 29 19.21 10.44 4.37
CA GLU A 29 17.92 10.53 3.70
C GLU A 29 16.85 11.19 4.57
N ILE A 30 16.89 11.04 5.89
CA ILE A 30 15.96 11.76 6.79
C ILE A 30 16.17 13.29 6.67
N ALA A 31 17.41 13.77 6.61
CA ALA A 31 17.68 15.19 6.44
C ALA A 31 17.10 15.74 5.13
N SER A 32 17.25 14.98 4.04
CA SER A 32 16.66 15.33 2.73
C SER A 32 15.12 15.31 2.78
N SER A 33 14.53 14.33 3.45
CA SER A 33 13.08 14.21 3.61
C SER A 33 12.49 15.39 4.36
N LEU A 34 13.07 15.75 5.51
CA LEU A 34 12.64 16.90 6.32
C LEU A 34 12.76 18.20 5.54
N PHE A 35 13.88 18.39 4.84
CA PHE A 35 14.11 19.59 4.02
C PHE A 35 13.07 19.71 2.90
N ASN A 36 12.83 18.63 2.14
CA ASN A 36 11.91 18.62 1.01
C ASN A 36 10.44 18.80 1.46
N LEU A 37 10.06 18.19 2.57
CA LEU A 37 8.70 18.29 3.13
C LEU A 37 8.50 19.57 3.95
N LYS A 38 9.56 20.35 4.18
CA LYS A 38 9.53 21.61 4.98
C LYS A 38 8.93 21.39 6.37
N THR A 39 9.37 20.36 7.05
CA THR A 39 8.91 19.97 8.39
C THR A 39 10.10 19.61 9.28
N ASP A 40 9.91 19.63 10.58
CA ASP A 40 10.89 19.21 11.57
C ASP A 40 10.77 17.74 11.98
N HIS A 41 9.68 17.06 11.58
CA HIS A 41 9.47 15.66 11.88
C HIS A 41 8.64 14.95 10.79
N ILE A 42 8.70 13.61 10.77
CA ILE A 42 7.90 12.71 9.94
C ILE A 42 7.03 11.86 10.88
N ASP A 43 5.73 11.79 10.62
CA ASP A 43 4.84 10.98 11.46
C ASP A 43 5.08 9.48 11.25
N PHE A 44 5.25 9.03 10.01
CA PHE A 44 5.51 7.64 9.65
C PHE A 44 6.71 7.53 8.71
N TYR A 45 7.81 6.94 9.18
CA TYR A 45 9.03 6.76 8.39
C TYR A 45 9.25 5.29 8.09
N PHE A 46 9.18 4.92 6.80
CA PHE A 46 9.17 3.53 6.35
C PHE A 46 10.50 3.11 5.76
N ILE A 47 10.99 1.92 6.12
CA ILE A 47 11.92 1.19 5.26
C ILE A 47 11.15 0.70 4.03
N HIS A 48 11.52 1.17 2.83
CA HIS A 48 10.76 0.92 1.59
C HIS A 48 10.83 -0.54 1.15
N TRP A 49 12.00 -1.16 1.26
CA TRP A 49 12.26 -2.58 0.98
C TRP A 49 13.37 -3.09 1.90
N PRO A 50 13.34 -4.37 2.28
CA PRO A 50 14.46 -4.96 3.00
C PRO A 50 15.72 -4.93 2.14
N ASP A 51 16.85 -4.66 2.78
CA ASP A 51 18.18 -4.71 2.17
C ASP A 51 18.90 -5.97 2.64
N LYS A 52 19.31 -6.82 1.69
CA LYS A 52 20.01 -8.08 2.00
C LYS A 52 21.45 -7.89 2.50
N LYS A 53 22.02 -6.69 2.34
CA LYS A 53 23.42 -6.40 2.70
C LYS A 53 23.55 -5.80 4.10
N THR A 54 22.52 -5.09 4.55
CA THR A 54 22.52 -4.42 5.85
C THR A 54 21.84 -5.29 6.91
N PRO A 55 22.50 -5.58 8.04
CA PRO A 55 21.84 -6.24 9.17
C PRO A 55 20.64 -5.41 9.66
N ILE A 56 19.52 -6.06 9.92
CA ILE A 56 18.30 -5.38 10.43
C ILE A 56 18.60 -4.63 11.74
N ALA A 57 19.48 -5.15 12.58
CA ALA A 57 19.94 -4.49 13.80
C ALA A 57 20.53 -3.08 13.55
N GLU A 58 21.33 -2.91 12.49
CA GLU A 58 21.91 -1.61 12.11
C GLU A 58 20.82 -0.65 11.65
N THR A 59 19.91 -1.12 10.79
CA THR A 59 18.75 -0.35 10.33
C THR A 59 17.91 0.14 11.50
N MET A 60 17.55 -0.76 12.41
CA MET A 60 16.74 -0.43 13.59
C MET A 60 17.46 0.52 14.55
N SER A 61 18.79 0.41 14.71
CA SER A 61 19.56 1.35 15.53
C SER A 61 19.44 2.79 15.04
N ALA A 62 19.47 3.01 13.72
CA ALA A 62 19.27 4.32 13.11
C ALA A 62 17.84 4.83 13.34
N LEU A 63 16.83 4.01 13.08
CA LEU A 63 15.43 4.41 13.25
C LEU A 63 15.09 4.72 14.70
N MET A 64 15.55 3.91 15.67
CA MET A 64 15.37 4.16 17.10
C MET A 64 16.07 5.44 17.56
N LEU A 65 17.24 5.76 16.99
CA LEU A 65 17.88 7.05 17.25
C LEU A 65 17.03 8.21 16.72
N LEU A 66 16.53 8.14 15.49
CA LEU A 66 15.66 9.17 14.91
C LEU A 66 14.36 9.36 15.72
N LYS A 67 13.75 8.25 16.19
CA LYS A 67 12.56 8.29 17.07
C LYS A 67 12.87 8.98 18.39
N ARG A 68 13.98 8.67 19.02
CA ARG A 68 14.44 9.36 20.27
C ARG A 68 14.73 10.84 20.07
N LEU A 69 15.27 11.22 18.92
CA LEU A 69 15.51 12.63 18.57
C LEU A 69 14.23 13.39 18.18
N GLY A 70 13.08 12.70 18.09
CA GLY A 70 11.81 13.27 17.68
C GLY A 70 11.71 13.60 16.20
N MET A 71 12.69 13.21 15.38
CA MET A 71 12.69 13.42 13.93
C MET A 71 11.68 12.52 13.21
N ILE A 72 11.37 11.36 13.79
CA ILE A 72 10.27 10.50 13.36
C ILE A 72 9.40 10.12 14.56
N LYS A 73 8.10 9.91 14.34
CA LYS A 73 7.17 9.50 15.40
C LYS A 73 6.94 7.99 15.42
N ASN A 74 6.74 7.40 14.27
CA ASN A 74 6.46 5.98 14.12
C ASN A 74 7.42 5.35 13.10
N ILE A 75 7.84 4.13 13.39
CA ILE A 75 8.71 3.32 12.53
C ILE A 75 7.83 2.39 11.73
N GLY A 76 7.94 2.47 10.40
CA GLY A 76 7.25 1.57 9.48
C GLY A 76 8.21 0.70 8.69
N VAL A 77 7.72 -0.48 8.31
CA VAL A 77 8.38 -1.36 7.35
C VAL A 77 7.48 -1.61 6.16
N SER A 78 8.06 -1.82 4.99
CA SER A 78 7.29 -2.15 3.79
C SER A 78 7.96 -3.31 3.04
N ASN A 79 7.14 -4.24 2.55
CA ASN A 79 7.63 -5.41 1.80
C ASN A 79 8.54 -6.34 2.64
N PHE A 80 8.39 -6.36 3.94
CA PHE A 80 9.06 -7.27 4.86
C PHE A 80 8.27 -8.57 4.99
N SER A 81 8.96 -9.68 5.22
CA SER A 81 8.31 -10.93 5.66
C SER A 81 8.06 -10.91 7.18
N ILE A 82 7.26 -11.88 7.67
CA ILE A 82 7.02 -12.06 9.10
C ILE A 82 8.35 -12.21 9.85
N GLU A 83 9.26 -13.04 9.36
CA GLU A 83 10.57 -13.30 10.00
C GLU A 83 11.43 -12.04 10.06
N GLN A 84 11.35 -11.18 9.03
CA GLN A 84 12.08 -9.91 9.02
C GLN A 84 11.50 -8.91 10.01
N ILE A 85 10.18 -8.88 10.19
CA ILE A 85 9.54 -8.05 11.21
C ILE A 85 9.86 -8.59 12.61
N GLU A 86 9.81 -9.90 12.81
CA GLU A 86 10.23 -10.53 14.08
C GLU A 86 11.68 -10.21 14.44
N GLU A 87 12.57 -10.20 13.45
CA GLU A 87 13.95 -9.80 13.66
C GLU A 87 14.06 -8.32 14.04
N ALA A 88 13.32 -7.43 13.37
CA ALA A 88 13.32 -6.00 13.65
C ALA A 88 12.82 -5.71 15.08
N LEU A 89 11.79 -6.40 15.53
CA LEU A 89 11.21 -6.26 16.87
C LEU A 89 12.18 -6.61 18.01
N LYS A 90 13.26 -7.36 17.75
CA LYS A 90 14.32 -7.61 18.75
C LYS A 90 15.16 -6.36 19.05
N TYR A 91 15.17 -5.39 18.16
CA TYR A 91 16.03 -4.21 18.22
C TYR A 91 15.27 -2.90 18.42
N GLY A 92 13.96 -2.89 18.33
CA GLY A 92 13.13 -1.71 18.55
C GLY A 92 11.70 -1.89 18.10
N ASP A 93 10.95 -0.79 18.12
CA ASP A 93 9.55 -0.79 17.75
C ASP A 93 9.37 -0.92 16.24
N VAL A 94 8.33 -1.64 15.82
CA VAL A 94 7.73 -1.58 14.47
C VAL A 94 6.28 -1.22 14.69
N ASP A 95 5.92 0.02 14.38
CA ASP A 95 4.59 0.56 14.65
C ASP A 95 3.62 0.24 13.49
N VAL A 96 4.13 0.17 12.24
CA VAL A 96 3.30 0.04 11.04
C VAL A 96 3.96 -0.87 10.00
N ASN A 97 3.17 -1.79 9.44
CA ASN A 97 3.50 -2.56 8.24
C ASN A 97 2.81 -1.94 7.02
N GLN A 98 3.54 -1.72 5.92
CA GLN A 98 2.95 -1.27 4.66
C GLN A 98 3.08 -2.35 3.59
N CYS A 99 1.94 -2.88 3.13
CA CYS A 99 1.89 -4.03 2.21
C CYS A 99 0.83 -3.84 1.11
N PRO A 100 0.90 -4.60 0.00
CA PRO A 100 -0.15 -4.58 -1.02
C PRO A 100 -1.41 -5.24 -0.50
N TYR A 101 -2.56 -4.59 -0.69
CA TYR A 101 -3.85 -5.22 -0.41
C TYR A 101 -4.98 -4.52 -1.18
N SER A 102 -5.81 -5.30 -1.86
CA SER A 102 -6.96 -4.82 -2.60
C SER A 102 -7.92 -5.97 -2.92
N MET A 103 -9.06 -5.66 -3.53
CA MET A 103 -10.00 -6.67 -4.06
C MET A 103 -9.37 -7.66 -5.04
N VAL A 104 -8.25 -7.30 -5.68
CA VAL A 104 -7.58 -8.11 -6.73
C VAL A 104 -6.20 -8.61 -6.32
N ASP A 105 -5.76 -8.27 -5.12
CA ASP A 105 -4.53 -8.77 -4.50
C ASP A 105 -4.71 -8.85 -2.99
N GLN A 106 -4.84 -10.06 -2.46
CA GLN A 106 -4.96 -10.34 -1.03
C GLN A 106 -3.77 -11.17 -0.51
N SER A 107 -2.67 -11.17 -1.25
CA SER A 107 -1.49 -12.01 -0.94
C SER A 107 -0.85 -11.68 0.42
N ALA A 108 -1.01 -10.46 0.92
CA ALA A 108 -0.47 -10.04 2.22
C ALA A 108 -1.40 -10.31 3.41
N LYS A 109 -2.56 -10.98 3.21
CA LYS A 109 -3.58 -11.13 4.27
C LYS A 109 -3.02 -11.81 5.53
N GLU A 110 -2.30 -12.91 5.39
CA GLU A 110 -1.70 -13.64 6.52
C GLU A 110 -0.70 -12.75 7.29
N LEU A 111 0.14 -12.01 6.58
CA LEU A 111 1.06 -11.04 7.18
C LEU A 111 0.31 -9.95 7.95
N MET A 112 -0.78 -9.43 7.37
CA MET A 112 -1.59 -8.39 8.00
C MET A 112 -2.28 -8.88 9.28
N GLU A 113 -2.86 -10.07 9.26
CA GLU A 113 -3.45 -10.72 10.44
C GLU A 113 -2.41 -10.97 11.53
N TRP A 114 -1.20 -11.37 11.14
CA TRP A 114 -0.08 -11.56 12.04
C TRP A 114 0.37 -10.23 12.69
N CYS A 115 0.40 -9.14 11.91
CA CYS A 115 0.73 -7.79 12.38
C CYS A 115 -0.33 -7.28 13.37
N GLU A 116 -1.63 -7.36 13.00
CA GLU A 116 -2.74 -6.93 13.83
C GLU A 116 -2.73 -7.62 15.21
N ALA A 117 -2.49 -8.94 15.25
CA ALA A 117 -2.39 -9.70 16.49
C ALA A 117 -1.26 -9.23 17.43
N ARG A 118 -0.34 -8.40 16.94
CA ARG A 118 0.80 -7.82 17.69
C ARG A 118 0.71 -6.32 17.90
N GLY A 119 -0.42 -5.71 17.53
CA GLY A 119 -0.62 -4.26 17.65
C GLY A 119 0.19 -3.46 16.63
N ILE A 120 0.61 -4.08 15.52
CA ILE A 120 1.26 -3.41 14.39
C ILE A 120 0.17 -3.05 13.38
N ASP A 121 0.01 -1.75 13.10
CA ASP A 121 -0.96 -1.26 12.14
C ASP A 121 -0.62 -1.68 10.71
N ASN A 122 -1.64 -1.88 9.87
CA ASN A 122 -1.46 -2.16 8.45
C ASN A 122 -1.91 -0.99 7.58
N PHE A 123 -0.93 -0.39 6.88
CA PHE A 123 -1.19 0.56 5.81
C PHE A 123 -1.13 -0.19 4.48
N THR A 124 -2.24 -0.14 3.73
CA THR A 124 -2.31 -0.89 2.47
C THR A 124 -2.06 0.02 1.27
N TYR A 125 -1.21 -0.43 0.33
CA TYR A 125 -1.06 0.23 -0.96
C TYR A 125 -1.69 -0.61 -2.08
N GLY A 126 -1.89 0.02 -3.24
CA GLY A 126 -2.52 -0.65 -4.37
C GLY A 126 -4.01 -0.88 -4.20
N SER A 127 -4.69 -0.17 -3.29
CA SER A 127 -6.13 -0.31 -3.00
C SER A 127 -7.04 -0.22 -4.23
N LEU A 128 -6.61 0.51 -5.28
CA LEU A 128 -7.29 0.58 -6.56
C LEU A 128 -6.77 -0.44 -7.61
N GLY A 129 -6.02 -1.48 -7.19
CA GLY A 129 -5.52 -2.52 -8.08
C GLY A 129 -4.68 -1.96 -9.24
N SER A 130 -3.74 -1.06 -8.95
CA SER A 130 -2.93 -0.38 -9.97
C SER A 130 -3.78 0.43 -10.99
N GLY A 131 -4.93 0.92 -10.55
CA GLY A 131 -5.85 1.73 -11.33
C GLY A 131 -6.96 0.96 -12.05
N ILE A 132 -6.92 -0.38 -12.10
CA ILE A 132 -7.95 -1.15 -12.81
C ILE A 132 -9.32 -1.08 -12.10
N LEU A 133 -9.33 -0.98 -10.76
CA LEU A 133 -10.56 -0.88 -9.97
C LEU A 133 -11.22 0.51 -10.00
N THR A 134 -10.63 1.48 -10.68
CA THR A 134 -11.28 2.78 -10.91
C THR A 134 -12.41 2.69 -11.93
N GLY A 135 -12.46 1.60 -12.70
CA GLY A 135 -13.40 1.45 -13.81
C GLY A 135 -13.04 2.24 -15.08
N ALA A 136 -11.92 2.98 -15.09
CA ALA A 136 -11.47 3.72 -16.27
C ALA A 136 -10.93 2.81 -17.39
N ILE A 137 -10.48 1.60 -17.05
CA ILE A 137 -9.90 0.63 -17.98
C ILE A 137 -10.88 -0.54 -18.12
N ARG A 138 -11.73 -0.49 -19.15
CA ARG A 138 -12.78 -1.50 -19.42
C ARG A 138 -12.40 -2.48 -20.52
N GLU A 139 -11.49 -2.09 -21.38
CA GLU A 139 -10.94 -2.93 -22.44
C GLU A 139 -9.46 -3.14 -22.20
N LYS A 140 -8.92 -4.25 -22.74
CA LYS A 140 -7.50 -4.55 -22.58
C LYS A 140 -6.68 -3.40 -23.18
N PRO A 141 -5.89 -2.69 -22.38
CA PRO A 141 -5.14 -1.54 -22.86
C PRO A 141 -4.04 -2.02 -23.82
N ASN A 142 -3.86 -1.27 -24.91
CA ASN A 142 -2.73 -1.45 -25.81
C ASN A 142 -1.56 -0.61 -25.27
N PHE A 143 -0.85 -1.16 -24.31
CA PHE A 143 0.35 -0.52 -23.77
C PHE A 143 1.51 -0.64 -24.76
N ASP A 144 2.40 0.35 -24.76
CA ASP A 144 3.68 0.26 -25.46
C ASP A 144 4.48 -0.94 -24.95
N LYS A 145 5.29 -1.56 -25.83
CA LYS A 145 6.05 -2.77 -25.51
C LYS A 145 6.96 -2.63 -24.28
N ASP A 146 7.44 -1.40 -24.04
CA ASP A 146 8.32 -1.05 -22.94
C ASP A 146 7.58 -0.58 -21.67
N ASP A 147 6.23 -0.63 -21.68
CA ASP A 147 5.45 -0.24 -20.51
C ASP A 147 5.60 -1.28 -19.40
N TYR A 148 6.22 -0.85 -18.29
CA TYR A 148 6.48 -1.70 -17.14
C TYR A 148 5.20 -2.33 -16.54
N ARG A 149 4.01 -1.75 -16.78
CA ARG A 149 2.74 -2.28 -16.29
C ARG A 149 2.45 -3.67 -16.83
N LEU A 150 2.88 -3.98 -18.04
CA LEU A 150 2.71 -5.31 -18.67
C LEU A 150 3.51 -6.41 -17.97
N THR A 151 4.67 -6.04 -17.44
CA THR A 151 5.57 -7.00 -16.78
C THR A 151 5.37 -7.05 -15.27
N PHE A 152 5.09 -5.90 -14.66
CA PHE A 152 5.03 -5.74 -13.22
C PHE A 152 3.66 -6.11 -12.63
N TYR A 153 2.56 -5.79 -13.34
CA TYR A 153 1.21 -6.01 -12.82
C TYR A 153 0.49 -7.15 -13.56
N ASP A 154 0.11 -8.18 -12.82
CA ASP A 154 -0.63 -9.33 -13.33
C ASP A 154 -2.11 -9.03 -13.64
N VAL A 155 -2.66 -7.95 -13.05
CA VAL A 155 -4.05 -7.51 -13.27
C VAL A 155 -4.37 -7.17 -14.73
N TYR A 156 -3.37 -6.95 -15.56
CA TYR A 156 -3.50 -6.73 -17.01
C TYR A 156 -3.32 -7.99 -17.84
N LYS A 157 -3.08 -9.15 -17.20
CA LYS A 157 -2.88 -10.45 -17.87
C LYS A 157 -4.15 -11.30 -17.81
N GLU A 158 -4.37 -12.11 -18.87
CA GLU A 158 -5.45 -13.10 -18.85
C GLU A 158 -5.06 -14.33 -17.99
N PRO A 159 -6.03 -14.97 -17.33
CA PRO A 159 -7.48 -14.67 -17.30
C PRO A 159 -7.88 -13.61 -16.26
N LYS A 160 -6.92 -13.07 -15.49
CA LYS A 160 -7.18 -12.15 -14.37
C LYS A 160 -7.86 -10.87 -14.83
N PHE A 161 -7.41 -10.29 -15.96
CA PHE A 161 -8.02 -9.09 -16.53
C PHE A 161 -9.52 -9.28 -16.82
N SER A 162 -9.88 -10.34 -17.56
CA SER A 162 -11.29 -10.65 -17.87
C SER A 162 -12.13 -10.90 -16.62
N ASN A 163 -11.56 -11.53 -15.60
CA ASN A 163 -12.25 -11.77 -14.33
C ASN A 163 -12.47 -10.45 -13.55
N ILE A 164 -11.50 -9.54 -13.57
CA ILE A 164 -11.67 -8.21 -12.98
C ILE A 164 -12.77 -7.42 -13.68
N GLN A 165 -12.91 -7.53 -15.01
CA GLN A 165 -14.00 -6.87 -15.73
C GLN A 165 -15.39 -7.40 -15.31
N LYS A 166 -15.51 -8.69 -14.94
CA LYS A 166 -16.75 -9.23 -14.37
C LYS A 166 -17.03 -8.68 -12.97
N LEU A 167 -16.00 -8.59 -12.13
CA LEU A 167 -16.10 -7.97 -10.81
C LEU A 167 -16.53 -6.50 -10.93
N LEU A 168 -15.94 -5.74 -11.86
CA LEU A 168 -16.28 -4.33 -12.09
C LEU A 168 -17.77 -4.15 -12.46
N LYS A 169 -18.40 -5.09 -13.17
CA LYS A 169 -19.85 -5.02 -13.44
C LYS A 169 -20.71 -5.12 -12.18
N VAL A 170 -20.28 -5.92 -11.21
CA VAL A 170 -20.94 -5.99 -9.89
C VAL A 170 -20.73 -4.71 -9.10
N MET A 171 -19.51 -4.18 -9.13
CA MET A 171 -19.17 -2.90 -8.50
C MET A 171 -19.95 -1.73 -9.13
N ASP A 172 -20.17 -1.73 -10.44
CA ASP A 172 -20.98 -0.71 -11.15
C ASP A 172 -22.40 -0.64 -10.56
N GLY A 173 -23.05 -1.78 -10.35
CA GLY A 173 -24.41 -1.83 -9.77
C GLY A 173 -24.46 -1.27 -8.34
N ILE A 174 -23.40 -1.51 -7.53
CA ILE A 174 -23.30 -0.94 -6.18
C ILE A 174 -23.03 0.58 -6.27
N ALA A 175 -22.10 0.99 -7.14
CA ALA A 175 -21.76 2.40 -7.35
C ALA A 175 -22.97 3.23 -7.81
N GLU A 176 -23.77 2.68 -8.73
CA GLU A 176 -25.02 3.30 -9.21
C GLU A 176 -26.05 3.47 -8.07
N LYS A 177 -26.25 2.42 -7.26
CA LYS A 177 -27.17 2.45 -6.12
C LYS A 177 -26.81 3.55 -5.12
N HIS A 178 -25.52 3.78 -4.87
CA HIS A 178 -25.02 4.79 -3.95
C HIS A 178 -24.73 6.15 -4.62
N ASN A 179 -24.90 6.23 -5.95
CA ASN A 179 -24.56 7.41 -6.76
C ASN A 179 -23.12 7.89 -6.54
N VAL A 180 -22.17 6.95 -6.59
CA VAL A 180 -20.74 7.20 -6.36
C VAL A 180 -19.88 6.60 -7.49
N PRO A 181 -18.63 7.08 -7.70
CA PRO A 181 -17.69 6.44 -8.60
C PRO A 181 -17.31 5.02 -8.14
N VAL A 182 -17.07 4.11 -9.09
CA VAL A 182 -16.63 2.72 -8.82
C VAL A 182 -15.36 2.66 -7.95
N ALA A 183 -14.44 3.62 -8.11
CA ALA A 183 -13.24 3.71 -7.27
C ALA A 183 -13.56 3.76 -5.78
N GLN A 184 -14.65 4.46 -5.39
CA GLN A 184 -15.06 4.56 -3.99
C GLN A 184 -15.57 3.22 -3.44
N VAL A 185 -16.17 2.37 -4.28
CA VAL A 185 -16.55 1.00 -3.87
C VAL A 185 -15.32 0.19 -3.49
N ALA A 186 -14.24 0.28 -4.29
CA ALA A 186 -12.99 -0.41 -3.98
C ALA A 186 -12.31 0.12 -2.72
N ILE A 187 -12.29 1.44 -2.51
CA ILE A 187 -11.73 2.07 -1.32
C ILE A 187 -12.54 1.65 -0.08
N ASN A 188 -13.87 1.75 -0.17
CA ASN A 188 -14.78 1.42 0.92
C ASN A 188 -14.67 -0.05 1.31
N TRP A 189 -14.57 -0.97 0.32
CA TRP A 189 -14.31 -2.38 0.59
C TRP A 189 -12.98 -2.60 1.33
N SER A 190 -11.90 -1.91 0.92
CA SER A 190 -10.61 -2.02 1.62
C SER A 190 -10.72 -1.55 3.07
N LEU A 191 -11.41 -0.43 3.31
CA LEU A 191 -11.62 0.14 4.65
C LEU A 191 -12.57 -0.69 5.51
N SER A 192 -13.46 -1.51 4.91
CA SER A 192 -14.34 -2.40 5.65
C SER A 192 -13.65 -3.64 6.24
N GLN A 193 -12.39 -3.88 5.85
CA GLN A 193 -11.59 -4.99 6.39
C GLN A 193 -10.95 -4.57 7.72
N SER A 194 -11.28 -5.25 8.82
CA SER A 194 -10.77 -4.90 10.17
C SER A 194 -9.23 -4.84 10.25
N ILE A 195 -8.55 -5.67 9.46
CA ILE A 195 -7.08 -5.71 9.40
C ILE A 195 -6.44 -4.52 8.66
N VAL A 196 -7.23 -3.60 8.07
CA VAL A 196 -6.75 -2.43 7.34
C VAL A 196 -6.90 -1.18 8.20
N GLY A 197 -5.79 -0.65 8.72
CA GLY A 197 -5.79 0.62 9.45
C GLY A 197 -5.88 1.83 8.51
N THR A 198 -5.17 1.78 7.37
CA THR A 198 -5.16 2.87 6.38
C THR A 198 -5.06 2.34 4.97
N ALA A 199 -5.93 2.79 4.08
CA ALA A 199 -5.87 2.51 2.64
C ALA A 199 -5.18 3.68 1.91
N LEU A 200 -3.97 3.44 1.37
CA LEU A 200 -3.24 4.43 0.60
C LEU A 200 -3.72 4.44 -0.85
N VAL A 201 -4.17 5.59 -1.30
CA VAL A 201 -4.72 5.77 -2.65
C VAL A 201 -3.93 6.86 -3.38
N GLY A 202 -3.46 6.53 -4.58
CA GLY A 202 -2.74 7.48 -5.42
C GLY A 202 -3.65 8.58 -5.95
N VAL A 203 -3.14 9.82 -5.98
CA VAL A 203 -3.81 10.99 -6.56
C VAL A 203 -2.86 11.72 -7.49
N ARG A 204 -3.40 12.33 -8.55
CA ARG A 204 -2.64 13.11 -9.54
C ARG A 204 -3.08 14.57 -9.61
N ASN A 205 -4.27 14.84 -9.11
CA ASN A 205 -4.90 16.18 -9.12
C ASN A 205 -5.85 16.32 -7.92
N VAL A 206 -6.36 17.53 -7.73
CA VAL A 206 -7.25 17.89 -6.61
C VAL A 206 -8.58 17.14 -6.71
N GLU A 207 -9.12 16.98 -7.91
CA GLU A 207 -10.40 16.32 -8.16
C GLU A 207 -10.34 14.86 -7.68
N GLN A 208 -9.28 14.14 -8.02
CA GLN A 208 -9.07 12.77 -7.55
C GLN A 208 -8.90 12.69 -6.02
N ALA A 209 -8.23 13.67 -5.41
CA ALA A 209 -8.10 13.72 -3.96
C ALA A 209 -9.47 13.86 -3.28
N VAL A 210 -10.29 14.79 -3.76
CA VAL A 210 -11.66 15.01 -3.25
C VAL A 210 -12.52 13.77 -3.49
N GLU A 211 -12.50 13.20 -4.69
CA GLU A 211 -13.27 12.00 -5.04
C GLU A 211 -12.90 10.80 -4.14
N ASN A 212 -11.60 10.56 -3.92
CA ASN A 212 -11.15 9.48 -3.06
C ASN A 212 -11.55 9.70 -1.59
N CYS A 213 -11.47 10.96 -1.10
CA CYS A 213 -11.89 11.28 0.27
C CYS A 213 -13.40 11.12 0.46
N ASN A 214 -14.22 11.33 -0.57
CA ASN A 214 -15.65 11.13 -0.50
C ASN A 214 -16.06 9.67 -0.22
N ALA A 215 -15.16 8.72 -0.37
CA ALA A 215 -15.39 7.33 0.07
C ALA A 215 -15.72 7.22 1.57
N PHE A 216 -15.31 8.19 2.40
CA PHE A 216 -15.64 8.24 3.83
C PHE A 216 -17.07 8.76 4.14
N ASN A 217 -17.81 9.26 3.15
CA ASN A 217 -19.14 9.84 3.36
C ASN A 217 -20.26 8.78 3.32
N TRP A 218 -19.93 7.53 3.05
CA TRP A 218 -20.87 6.41 2.95
C TRP A 218 -20.16 5.10 3.26
N GLU A 219 -20.90 4.04 3.51
CA GLU A 219 -20.37 2.73 3.83
C GLU A 219 -21.08 1.64 3.02
N LEU A 220 -20.35 0.60 2.62
CA LEU A 220 -20.93 -0.62 2.08
C LEU A 220 -21.74 -1.33 3.16
N SER A 221 -22.94 -1.80 2.81
CA SER A 221 -23.69 -2.69 3.69
C SER A 221 -23.00 -4.04 3.78
N LYS A 222 -23.32 -4.80 4.81
CA LYS A 222 -22.82 -6.18 4.99
C LYS A 222 -23.16 -7.05 3.78
N GLU A 223 -24.37 -6.92 3.27
CA GLU A 223 -24.84 -7.66 2.10
C GLU A 223 -24.02 -7.33 0.85
N GLU A 224 -23.67 -6.05 0.65
CA GLU A 224 -22.83 -5.61 -0.47
C GLU A 224 -21.40 -6.13 -0.35
N ILE A 225 -20.83 -6.11 0.86
CA ILE A 225 -19.52 -6.73 1.14
C ILE A 225 -19.55 -8.23 0.84
N ASP A 226 -20.59 -8.93 1.27
CA ASP A 226 -20.75 -10.37 1.03
C ASP A 226 -20.90 -10.67 -0.48
N ILE A 227 -21.65 -9.85 -1.23
CA ILE A 227 -21.76 -9.96 -2.69
C ILE A 227 -20.40 -9.83 -3.34
N LEU A 228 -19.62 -8.80 -2.99
CA LEU A 228 -18.28 -8.56 -3.52
C LEU A 228 -17.33 -9.71 -3.18
N ASN A 229 -17.30 -10.16 -1.93
CA ASN A 229 -16.44 -11.25 -1.47
C ASN A 229 -16.77 -12.57 -2.20
N ASN A 230 -18.06 -12.89 -2.36
CA ASN A 230 -18.49 -14.09 -3.07
C ASN A 230 -18.12 -14.04 -4.57
N GLU A 231 -18.27 -12.88 -5.22
CA GLU A 231 -17.89 -12.74 -6.61
C GLU A 231 -16.37 -12.82 -6.79
N MET A 232 -15.57 -12.19 -5.93
CA MET A 232 -14.11 -12.33 -5.95
C MET A 232 -13.68 -13.79 -5.80
N LYS A 233 -14.29 -14.54 -4.87
CA LYS A 233 -14.00 -15.96 -4.66
C LYS A 233 -14.35 -16.79 -5.90
N LYS A 234 -15.54 -16.59 -6.47
CA LYS A 234 -16.00 -17.26 -7.70
C LYS A 234 -15.08 -17.01 -8.90
N LEU A 235 -14.52 -15.80 -8.98
CA LEU A 235 -13.63 -15.38 -10.07
C LEU A 235 -12.16 -15.73 -9.81
N GLY A 236 -11.82 -16.33 -8.64
CA GLY A 236 -10.45 -16.66 -8.28
C GLY A 236 -9.54 -15.42 -8.06
N LEU A 237 -10.13 -14.30 -7.63
CA LEU A 237 -9.43 -13.03 -7.33
C LEU A 237 -9.05 -12.92 -5.86
N SER A 238 -9.77 -13.60 -4.97
CA SER A 238 -9.39 -13.79 -3.56
C SER A 238 -8.73 -15.15 -3.38
N LYS A 239 -7.61 -15.21 -2.69
CA LYS A 239 -6.96 -16.47 -2.28
C LYS A 239 -7.50 -16.92 -0.92
#